data_0079a048ff8cb2dee23dc5577738dbc8
#
_entry.id   0079a048ff8cb2dee23dc5577738dbc8
#
_cell.length_a   1.000
_cell.length_b   1.000
_cell.length_c   1.000
_cell.angle_alpha   90.00
_cell.angle_beta   90.00
_cell.angle_gamma   90.00
#
_symmetry.space_group_name_H-M   'P 1'
#
loop_
_entity.id
_entity.type
_entity.pdbx_description
1 polymer ?
#
loop_
_entity_poly.entity_id
_entity_poly.type
_entity_poly.pdbx_seq_one_letter_code
_entity_poly.pdbx_strand_id
1 'polypeptide(L)'
;MILPTSEDRRIIWLQRWLALVALALIGTTWRLWTASTEFPRIPWFSWLCEIPNWCDRVALAGLISGLVSVLVLAPWRERFAAPKVRLAIFAILAVSGGMLLLLDQHRLQPWAYQFAWIVLVLATAPAGRALMLIRLLTIGIYLWSAISKFDATFLATTGPDLLHGLWQTLALDPHLLDGNRASTLAWGLPLGELAVALLLAMPWTRRFGLLVSIVMHGLLLVVLGPWGLDHQPGVLLWNLYFIGQNILLFGARIEPVAGSERRWGLAEMGISLALLLPILEPFGWFDHWPAWAVYAPGAERVTLLLDAAAAERLPESMQAHLGSPQWRDGGRVVRTDLWSLRALSAPIYPQGRFRAAVASAIIERYQFDEGATLVVESRADRLTGDRERRVFRGADAIKRHATSYWVNTRQ
;
A
#
# COMPACT_ATOMS: atom_id res chain seq x y z
N MET A 1 14.64 -39.22 11.36
CA MET A 1 14.62 -37.72 11.26
C MET A 1 14.64 -37.37 9.77
N ILE A 2 13.52 -36.88 9.21
CA ILE A 2 13.42 -36.55 7.77
C ILE A 2 14.11 -35.20 7.57
N LEU A 3 15.13 -35.16 6.71
CA LEU A 3 15.84 -33.93 6.38
C LEU A 3 14.88 -32.95 5.67
N PRO A 4 14.97 -31.63 5.95
CA PRO A 4 14.13 -30.64 5.29
C PRO A 4 14.35 -30.62 3.77
N THR A 5 13.27 -30.62 3.02
CA THR A 5 13.31 -30.44 1.57
C THR A 5 13.86 -29.05 1.20
N SER A 6 14.27 -28.87 -0.05
CA SER A 6 14.69 -27.56 -0.54
C SER A 6 13.56 -26.52 -0.41
N GLU A 7 12.31 -26.93 -0.56
CA GLU A 7 11.11 -26.09 -0.43
C GLU A 7 10.85 -25.70 1.01
N ASP A 8 10.98 -26.62 1.98
CA ASP A 8 10.85 -26.30 3.40
C ASP A 8 11.85 -25.23 3.83
N ARG A 9 13.12 -25.34 3.39
CA ARG A 9 14.14 -24.33 3.69
C ARG A 9 13.79 -22.96 3.11
N ARG A 10 13.26 -22.94 1.88
CA ARG A 10 12.84 -21.68 1.21
C ARG A 10 11.66 -21.03 1.94
N ILE A 11 10.69 -21.82 2.39
CA ILE A 11 9.57 -21.33 3.19
C ILE A 11 10.07 -20.73 4.51
N ILE A 12 11.00 -21.39 5.20
CA ILE A 12 11.60 -20.86 6.43
C ILE A 12 12.28 -19.50 6.17
N TRP A 13 13.07 -19.39 5.11
CA TRP A 13 13.72 -18.13 4.76
C TRP A 13 12.71 -17.04 4.34
N LEU A 14 11.65 -17.41 3.63
CA LEU A 14 10.59 -16.49 3.24
C LEU A 14 9.82 -15.95 4.46
N GLN A 15 9.50 -16.83 5.42
CA GLN A 15 8.86 -16.44 6.68
C GLN A 15 9.73 -15.46 7.47
N ARG A 16 11.03 -15.76 7.59
CA ARG A 16 11.98 -14.88 8.29
C ARG A 16 12.15 -13.55 7.59
N TRP A 17 12.27 -13.56 6.27
CA TRP A 17 12.41 -12.36 5.46
C TRP A 17 11.17 -11.46 5.58
N LEU A 18 9.98 -12.05 5.47
CA LEU A 18 8.71 -11.35 5.71
C LEU A 18 8.67 -10.75 7.12
N ALA A 19 8.94 -11.53 8.14
CA ALA A 19 8.86 -11.07 9.53
C ALA A 19 9.88 -9.96 9.83
N LEU A 20 11.11 -10.09 9.34
CA LEU A 20 12.15 -9.06 9.50
C LEU A 20 11.72 -7.73 8.84
N VAL A 21 11.29 -7.79 7.58
CA VAL A 21 10.90 -6.57 6.86
C VAL A 21 9.58 -6.00 7.40
N ALA A 22 8.63 -6.85 7.83
CA ALA A 22 7.41 -6.37 8.49
C ALA A 22 7.72 -5.59 9.78
N LEU A 23 8.62 -6.10 10.62
CA LEU A 23 9.07 -5.40 11.83
C LEU A 23 9.77 -4.07 11.50
N ALA A 24 10.61 -4.04 10.46
CA ALA A 24 11.26 -2.81 10.01
C ALA A 24 10.23 -1.79 9.47
N LEU A 25 9.26 -2.24 8.68
CA LEU A 25 8.17 -1.39 8.15
C LEU A 25 7.29 -0.83 9.28
N ILE A 26 6.90 -1.68 10.24
CA ILE A 26 6.17 -1.23 11.43
C ILE A 26 7.01 -0.23 12.22
N GLY A 27 8.31 -0.50 12.40
CA GLY A 27 9.22 0.39 13.11
C GLY A 27 9.37 1.77 12.46
N THR A 28 9.52 1.84 11.13
CA THR A 28 9.62 3.11 10.39
C THR A 28 8.31 3.89 10.32
N THR A 29 7.18 3.21 10.49
CA THR A 29 5.82 3.80 10.47
C THR A 29 5.08 3.59 11.80
N TRP A 30 5.80 3.48 12.91
CA TRP A 30 5.24 3.04 14.20
C TRP A 30 4.04 3.87 14.68
N ARG A 31 4.03 5.18 14.36
CA ARG A 31 2.93 6.09 14.70
C ARG A 31 1.62 5.74 13.99
N LEU A 32 1.69 5.13 12.81
CA LEU A 32 0.50 4.63 12.09
C LEU A 32 -0.17 3.46 12.84
N TRP A 33 0.63 2.64 13.54
CA TRP A 33 0.16 1.42 14.22
C TRP A 33 -0.31 1.66 15.65
N THR A 34 -0.05 2.86 16.19
CA THR A 34 -0.52 3.29 17.49
C THR A 34 -1.66 4.30 17.32
N ALA A 35 -2.60 4.34 18.28
CA ALA A 35 -3.62 5.39 18.27
C ALA A 35 -2.93 6.75 18.45
N SER A 36 -2.88 7.53 17.37
CA SER A 36 -2.34 8.89 17.36
C SER A 36 -3.44 9.90 17.69
N THR A 37 -3.10 10.93 18.46
CA THR A 37 -3.98 12.10 18.66
C THR A 37 -3.77 13.17 17.59
N GLU A 38 -2.70 13.05 16.82
CA GLU A 38 -2.32 14.03 15.80
C GLU A 38 -3.12 13.87 14.51
N PHE A 39 -3.16 12.65 13.97
CA PHE A 39 -3.87 12.32 12.72
C PHE A 39 -5.13 11.50 13.02
N PRO A 40 -6.28 11.76 12.37
CA PRO A 40 -7.53 11.08 12.68
C PRO A 40 -7.45 9.60 12.32
N ARG A 41 -7.96 8.75 13.21
CA ARG A 41 -8.13 7.31 13.00
C ARG A 41 -9.53 7.08 12.41
N ILE A 42 -9.62 6.46 11.25
CA ILE A 42 -10.87 6.20 10.54
C ILE A 42 -11.10 4.67 10.44
N PRO A 43 -11.87 4.09 11.36
CA PRO A 43 -12.20 2.67 11.33
C PRO A 43 -13.04 2.28 10.10
N TRP A 44 -13.05 0.98 9.76
CA TRP A 44 -13.88 0.47 8.65
C TRP A 44 -15.37 0.50 8.94
N PHE A 45 -15.77 0.35 10.20
CA PHE A 45 -17.16 0.34 10.63
C PHE A 45 -17.39 1.35 11.76
N SER A 46 -18.55 2.01 11.78
CA SER A 46 -18.85 3.08 12.75
C SER A 46 -18.83 2.58 14.20
N TRP A 47 -19.25 1.35 14.47
CA TRP A 47 -19.20 0.77 15.82
C TRP A 47 -17.79 0.55 16.36
N LEU A 48 -16.75 0.54 15.48
CA LEU A 48 -15.34 0.46 15.88
C LEU A 48 -14.79 1.82 16.39
N CYS A 49 -15.50 2.92 16.16
CA CYS A 49 -15.08 4.23 16.69
C CYS A 49 -15.10 4.25 18.23
N GLU A 50 -15.95 3.44 18.85
CA GLU A 50 -16.08 3.34 20.30
C GLU A 50 -15.00 2.45 20.95
N ILE A 51 -14.19 1.74 20.14
CA ILE A 51 -13.15 0.85 20.65
C ILE A 51 -12.04 1.66 21.31
N PRO A 52 -11.70 1.37 22.58
CA PRO A 52 -10.68 2.11 23.30
C PRO A 52 -9.29 1.99 22.67
N ASN A 53 -8.50 3.06 22.74
CA ASN A 53 -7.17 3.14 22.15
C ASN A 53 -6.16 2.10 22.70
N TRP A 54 -6.40 1.51 23.88
CA TRP A 54 -5.53 0.44 24.37
C TRP A 54 -5.62 -0.83 23.53
N CYS A 55 -6.74 -1.05 22.82
CA CYS A 55 -6.91 -2.20 21.92
C CYS A 55 -5.89 -2.16 20.77
N ASP A 56 -5.57 -0.98 20.24
CA ASP A 56 -4.48 -0.81 19.25
C ASP A 56 -3.15 -1.30 19.80
N ARG A 57 -2.83 -0.95 21.05
CA ARG A 57 -1.57 -1.36 21.70
C ARG A 57 -1.49 -2.87 21.93
N VAL A 58 -2.59 -3.47 22.36
CA VAL A 58 -2.65 -4.94 22.55
C VAL A 58 -2.52 -5.66 21.22
N ALA A 59 -3.24 -5.21 20.19
CA ALA A 59 -3.16 -5.78 18.86
C ALA A 59 -1.76 -5.60 18.26
N LEU A 60 -1.13 -4.42 18.42
CA LEU A 60 0.24 -4.20 17.97
C LEU A 60 1.25 -5.09 18.71
N ALA A 61 1.12 -5.22 20.02
CA ALA A 61 1.96 -6.12 20.81
C ALA A 61 1.81 -7.59 20.36
N GLY A 62 0.57 -8.04 20.07
CA GLY A 62 0.30 -9.35 19.50
C GLY A 62 0.93 -9.54 18.12
N LEU A 63 0.81 -8.55 17.23
CA LEU A 63 1.42 -8.59 15.90
C LEU A 63 2.95 -8.68 15.99
N ILE A 64 3.59 -7.82 16.79
CA ILE A 64 5.05 -7.82 17.00
C ILE A 64 5.50 -9.15 17.61
N SER A 65 4.83 -9.65 18.65
CA SER A 65 5.15 -10.93 19.30
C SER A 65 5.04 -12.10 18.33
N GLY A 66 4.01 -12.11 17.46
CA GLY A 66 3.85 -13.12 16.41
C GLY A 66 5.00 -13.07 15.39
N LEU A 67 5.38 -11.88 14.91
CA LEU A 67 6.49 -11.70 13.95
C LEU A 67 7.84 -12.10 14.57
N VAL A 68 8.10 -11.70 15.81
CA VAL A 68 9.32 -12.11 16.54
C VAL A 68 9.34 -13.63 16.74
N SER A 69 8.20 -14.24 17.08
CA SER A 69 8.09 -15.69 17.19
C SER A 69 8.43 -16.40 15.87
N VAL A 70 8.00 -15.88 14.72
CA VAL A 70 8.38 -16.39 13.40
C VAL A 70 9.90 -16.31 13.20
N LEU A 71 10.54 -15.17 13.55
CA LEU A 71 11.99 -15.01 13.41
C LEU A 71 12.80 -15.99 14.26
N VAL A 72 12.39 -16.14 15.52
CA VAL A 72 13.14 -16.93 16.52
C VAL A 72 12.90 -18.43 16.36
N LEU A 73 11.63 -18.83 16.11
CA LEU A 73 11.26 -20.25 16.10
C LEU A 73 11.39 -20.92 14.73
N ALA A 74 11.40 -20.16 13.64
CA ALA A 74 11.54 -20.73 12.29
C ALA A 74 12.80 -21.62 12.09
N PRO A 75 13.99 -21.28 12.69
CA PRO A 75 15.16 -22.16 12.62
C PRO A 75 15.02 -23.45 13.44
N TRP A 76 14.22 -23.42 14.50
CA TRP A 76 14.01 -24.57 15.40
C TRP A 76 12.86 -25.42 14.90
N ARG A 77 13.06 -26.05 13.72
CA ARG A 77 12.05 -26.78 12.98
C ARG A 77 11.21 -27.72 13.86
N GLU A 78 11.83 -28.45 14.80
CA GLU A 78 11.11 -29.40 15.65
C GLU A 78 10.06 -28.71 16.56
N ARG A 79 10.37 -27.51 17.09
CA ARG A 79 9.45 -26.74 17.93
C ARG A 79 8.43 -25.95 17.13
N PHE A 80 8.84 -25.34 16.01
CA PHE A 80 7.95 -24.58 15.12
C PHE A 80 7.09 -25.50 14.24
N ALA A 81 7.56 -26.72 13.97
CA ALA A 81 6.81 -27.74 13.22
C ALA A 81 5.69 -28.40 14.04
N ALA A 82 5.61 -28.19 15.36
CA ALA A 82 4.44 -28.63 16.12
C ALA A 82 3.20 -27.90 15.54
N PRO A 83 2.22 -28.61 14.95
CA PRO A 83 1.11 -27.98 14.22
C PRO A 83 0.33 -26.97 15.06
N LYS A 84 0.20 -27.25 16.36
CA LYS A 84 -0.47 -26.37 17.32
C LYS A 84 0.26 -25.04 17.54
N VAL A 85 1.60 -25.07 17.64
CA VAL A 85 2.41 -23.85 17.83
C VAL A 85 2.38 -22.98 16.58
N ARG A 86 2.54 -23.60 15.42
CA ARG A 86 2.42 -22.88 14.13
C ARG A 86 1.05 -22.23 13.98
N LEU A 87 -0.03 -22.99 14.24
CA LEU A 87 -1.39 -22.48 14.17
C LEU A 87 -1.59 -21.31 15.14
N ALA A 88 -1.11 -21.40 16.37
CA ALA A 88 -1.24 -20.34 17.36
C ALA A 88 -0.52 -19.05 16.91
N ILE A 89 0.71 -19.13 16.40
CA ILE A 89 1.45 -17.97 15.91
C ILE A 89 0.72 -17.30 14.74
N PHE A 90 0.28 -18.08 13.75
CA PHE A 90 -0.44 -17.51 12.61
C PHE A 90 -1.83 -16.99 12.98
N ALA A 91 -2.51 -17.59 13.96
CA ALA A 91 -3.75 -17.06 14.51
C ALA A 91 -3.52 -15.72 15.21
N ILE A 92 -2.46 -15.58 16.02
CA ILE A 92 -2.08 -14.31 16.64
C ILE A 92 -1.80 -13.25 15.56
N LEU A 93 -1.03 -13.57 14.53
CA LEU A 93 -0.74 -12.65 13.43
C LEU A 93 -2.02 -12.23 12.69
N ALA A 94 -2.90 -13.16 12.36
CA ALA A 94 -4.13 -12.89 11.64
C ALA A 94 -5.12 -12.06 12.47
N VAL A 95 -5.33 -12.40 13.74
CA VAL A 95 -6.25 -11.68 14.64
C VAL A 95 -5.70 -10.28 14.94
N SER A 96 -4.43 -10.18 15.33
CA SER A 96 -3.82 -8.89 15.68
C SER A 96 -3.71 -7.96 14.47
N GLY A 97 -3.22 -8.48 13.34
CA GLY A 97 -3.11 -7.71 12.09
C GLY A 97 -4.48 -7.32 11.55
N GLY A 98 -5.43 -8.25 11.53
CA GLY A 98 -6.81 -8.00 11.10
C GLY A 98 -7.49 -6.93 11.97
N MET A 99 -7.34 -7.00 13.29
CA MET A 99 -7.87 -5.99 14.20
C MET A 99 -7.28 -4.61 13.94
N LEU A 100 -5.96 -4.50 13.78
CA LEU A 100 -5.30 -3.23 13.46
C LEU A 100 -5.80 -2.64 12.14
N LEU A 101 -5.97 -3.46 11.10
CA LEU A 101 -6.51 -3.02 9.81
C LEU A 101 -7.97 -2.56 9.92
N LEU A 102 -8.81 -3.26 10.71
CA LEU A 102 -10.22 -2.89 10.91
C LEU A 102 -10.36 -1.60 11.71
N LEU A 103 -9.48 -1.33 12.65
CA LEU A 103 -9.49 -0.14 13.49
C LEU A 103 -9.07 1.13 12.76
N ASP A 104 -8.36 1.02 11.63
CA ASP A 104 -7.97 2.18 10.83
C ASP A 104 -7.73 1.81 9.37
N GLN A 105 -8.53 2.38 8.46
CA GLN A 105 -8.39 2.20 7.01
C GLN A 105 -6.99 2.59 6.51
N HIS A 106 -6.34 3.56 7.15
CA HIS A 106 -5.00 4.04 6.78
C HIS A 106 -3.92 2.95 6.92
N ARG A 107 -4.11 1.97 7.81
CA ARG A 107 -3.19 0.85 8.02
C ARG A 107 -3.20 -0.17 6.88
N LEU A 108 -4.19 -0.08 5.96
CA LEU A 108 -4.22 -0.92 4.75
C LEU A 108 -3.20 -0.43 3.71
N GLN A 109 -1.95 -0.33 4.15
CA GLN A 109 -0.81 -0.03 3.27
C GLN A 109 -0.60 -1.19 2.28
N PRO A 110 -0.10 -0.96 1.06
CA PRO A 110 0.07 -2.02 0.06
C PRO A 110 0.89 -3.21 0.56
N TRP A 111 1.97 -2.96 1.30
CA TRP A 111 2.80 -4.01 1.89
C TRP A 111 2.06 -4.80 2.99
N ALA A 112 1.23 -4.13 3.80
CA ALA A 112 0.46 -4.79 4.86
C ALA A 112 -0.60 -5.73 4.25
N TYR A 113 -1.26 -5.30 3.19
CA TYR A 113 -2.20 -6.11 2.42
C TYR A 113 -1.51 -7.31 1.77
N GLN A 114 -0.35 -7.13 1.13
CA GLN A 114 0.46 -8.23 0.58
C GLN A 114 0.83 -9.25 1.67
N PHE A 115 1.30 -8.77 2.82
CA PHE A 115 1.75 -9.64 3.90
C PHE A 115 0.59 -10.42 4.52
N ALA A 116 -0.60 -9.82 4.62
CA ALA A 116 -1.80 -10.53 5.08
C ALA A 116 -2.12 -11.74 4.20
N TRP A 117 -2.08 -11.61 2.88
CA TRP A 117 -2.26 -12.72 1.95
C TRP A 117 -1.18 -13.78 2.07
N ILE A 118 0.09 -13.36 2.20
CA ILE A 118 1.21 -14.31 2.37
C ILE A 118 1.07 -15.06 3.69
N VAL A 119 0.72 -14.40 4.79
CA VAL A 119 0.46 -15.01 6.10
C VAL A 119 -0.66 -16.05 5.99
N LEU A 120 -1.77 -15.74 5.31
CA LEU A 120 -2.87 -16.68 5.08
C LEU A 120 -2.37 -17.93 4.33
N VAL A 121 -1.60 -17.76 3.28
CA VAL A 121 -1.03 -18.87 2.49
C VAL A 121 -0.08 -19.71 3.33
N LEU A 122 0.83 -19.09 4.07
CA LEU A 122 1.81 -19.77 4.94
C LEU A 122 1.14 -20.51 6.10
N ALA A 123 -0.01 -20.02 6.58
CA ALA A 123 -0.79 -20.66 7.63
C ALA A 123 -1.49 -21.93 7.16
N THR A 124 -2.00 -21.94 5.92
CA THR A 124 -3.00 -22.91 5.46
C THR A 124 -2.53 -23.86 4.36
N ALA A 125 -1.44 -23.53 3.65
CA ALA A 125 -0.93 -24.36 2.55
C ALA A 125 0.39 -25.09 2.90
N PRO A 126 0.63 -26.30 2.37
CA PRO A 126 1.92 -26.99 2.45
C PRO A 126 3.00 -26.25 1.63
N ALA A 127 4.28 -26.48 1.94
CA ALA A 127 5.42 -25.70 1.45
C ALA A 127 5.44 -25.49 -0.07
N GLY A 128 5.41 -26.54 -0.88
CA GLY A 128 5.44 -26.41 -2.35
C GLY A 128 4.23 -25.64 -2.89
N ARG A 129 3.04 -25.90 -2.32
CA ARG A 129 1.82 -25.20 -2.69
C ARG A 129 1.87 -23.72 -2.30
N ALA A 130 2.36 -23.42 -1.08
CA ALA A 130 2.54 -22.06 -0.60
C ALA A 130 3.47 -21.25 -1.52
N LEU A 131 4.63 -21.82 -1.89
CA LEU A 131 5.54 -21.17 -2.84
C LEU A 131 4.87 -20.88 -4.19
N MET A 132 4.05 -21.80 -4.69
CA MET A 132 3.34 -21.61 -5.96
C MET A 132 2.29 -20.47 -5.84
N LEU A 133 1.48 -20.46 -4.77
CA LEU A 133 0.44 -19.45 -4.57
C LEU A 133 1.05 -18.05 -4.36
N ILE A 134 2.16 -17.95 -3.61
CA ILE A 134 2.85 -16.68 -3.42
C ILE A 134 3.51 -16.20 -4.72
N ARG A 135 4.01 -17.12 -5.59
CA ARG A 135 4.44 -16.75 -6.96
C ARG A 135 3.30 -16.15 -7.76
N LEU A 136 2.11 -16.77 -7.74
CA LEU A 136 0.94 -16.25 -8.45
C LEU A 136 0.54 -14.88 -7.94
N LEU A 137 0.53 -14.69 -6.62
CA LEU A 137 0.28 -13.38 -6.01
C LEU A 137 1.30 -12.33 -6.51
N THR A 138 2.58 -12.67 -6.48
CA THR A 138 3.67 -11.77 -6.90
C THR A 138 3.56 -11.38 -8.38
N ILE A 139 3.28 -12.33 -9.26
CA ILE A 139 3.03 -12.08 -10.68
C ILE A 139 1.79 -11.19 -10.85
N GLY A 140 0.73 -11.46 -10.09
CA GLY A 140 -0.48 -10.64 -10.10
C GLY A 140 -0.25 -9.21 -9.64
N ILE A 141 0.60 -8.99 -8.63
CA ILE A 141 0.98 -7.64 -8.18
C ILE A 141 1.65 -6.86 -9.33
N TYR A 142 2.63 -7.42 -10.02
CA TYR A 142 3.26 -6.77 -11.17
C TYR A 142 2.27 -6.50 -12.30
N LEU A 143 1.41 -7.48 -12.60
CA LEU A 143 0.41 -7.34 -13.66
C LEU A 143 -0.57 -6.19 -13.37
N TRP A 144 -1.16 -6.17 -12.19
CA TRP A 144 -2.14 -5.14 -11.82
C TRP A 144 -1.50 -3.78 -11.62
N SER A 145 -0.29 -3.74 -11.06
CA SER A 145 0.51 -2.52 -10.95
C SER A 145 0.78 -1.91 -12.34
N ALA A 146 1.16 -2.74 -13.32
CA ALA A 146 1.32 -2.29 -14.70
C ALA A 146 0.00 -1.78 -15.31
N ILE A 147 -1.08 -2.58 -15.22
CA ILE A 147 -2.41 -2.25 -15.78
C ILE A 147 -2.93 -0.92 -15.20
N SER A 148 -2.71 -0.66 -13.93
CA SER A 148 -3.17 0.58 -13.28
C SER A 148 -2.48 1.83 -13.80
N LYS A 149 -1.31 1.71 -14.41
CA LYS A 149 -0.49 2.81 -14.95
C LYS A 149 -0.65 3.02 -16.46
N PHE A 150 -1.39 2.16 -17.16
CA PHE A 150 -1.87 2.44 -18.51
C PHE A 150 -3.03 3.45 -18.44
N ASP A 151 -2.68 4.70 -18.11
CA ASP A 151 -3.59 5.77 -17.74
C ASP A 151 -2.99 7.12 -18.17
N ALA A 152 -3.78 7.96 -18.86
CA ALA A 152 -3.31 9.26 -19.35
C ALA A 152 -2.79 10.15 -18.23
N THR A 153 -3.41 10.09 -17.03
CA THR A 153 -2.96 10.88 -15.89
C THR A 153 -1.58 10.43 -15.39
N PHE A 154 -1.30 9.11 -15.38
CA PHE A 154 0.02 8.59 -15.04
C PHE A 154 1.09 9.09 -16.00
N LEU A 155 0.80 9.02 -17.30
CA LEU A 155 1.74 9.46 -18.35
C LEU A 155 1.98 10.98 -18.36
N ALA A 156 0.98 11.74 -17.89
CA ALA A 156 1.10 13.20 -17.79
C ALA A 156 1.72 13.71 -16.48
N THR A 157 1.76 12.89 -15.41
CA THR A 157 2.18 13.33 -14.07
C THR A 157 3.23 12.39 -13.46
N THR A 158 2.81 11.37 -12.74
CA THR A 158 3.68 10.49 -11.94
C THR A 158 4.77 9.80 -12.75
N GLY A 159 4.50 9.40 -13.99
CA GLY A 159 5.48 8.77 -14.86
C GLY A 159 6.65 9.71 -15.19
N PRO A 160 6.40 10.93 -15.71
CA PRO A 160 7.43 11.95 -15.88
C PRO A 160 8.19 12.28 -14.60
N ASP A 161 7.51 12.41 -13.44
CA ASP A 161 8.17 12.70 -12.17
C ASP A 161 9.18 11.62 -11.77
N LEU A 162 8.82 10.34 -11.94
CA LEU A 162 9.73 9.22 -11.71
C LEU A 162 10.93 9.22 -12.66
N LEU A 163 10.70 9.56 -13.94
CA LEU A 163 11.79 9.69 -14.92
C LEU A 163 12.70 10.87 -14.60
N HIS A 164 12.18 12.02 -14.21
CA HIS A 164 13.01 13.16 -13.79
C HIS A 164 13.85 12.78 -12.57
N GLY A 165 13.29 12.08 -11.59
CA GLY A 165 14.04 11.54 -10.46
C GLY A 165 15.17 10.60 -10.89
N LEU A 166 14.94 9.72 -11.88
CA LEU A 166 15.98 8.84 -12.44
C LEU A 166 17.07 9.65 -13.13
N TRP A 167 16.70 10.60 -14.00
CA TRP A 167 17.64 11.48 -14.73
C TRP A 167 18.51 12.29 -13.78
N GLN A 168 17.88 12.87 -12.76
CA GLN A 168 18.61 13.62 -11.72
C GLN A 168 19.63 12.73 -10.99
N THR A 169 19.22 11.52 -10.62
CA THR A 169 20.09 10.59 -9.90
C THR A 169 21.27 10.12 -10.74
N LEU A 170 21.08 9.96 -12.05
CA LEU A 170 22.12 9.56 -13.01
C LEU A 170 22.94 10.74 -13.54
N ALA A 171 22.69 11.96 -13.07
CA ALA A 171 23.29 13.20 -13.54
C ALA A 171 23.22 13.38 -15.09
N LEU A 172 22.10 12.95 -15.68
CA LEU A 172 21.83 13.08 -17.11
C LEU A 172 21.29 14.49 -17.43
N ASP A 173 21.47 14.92 -18.68
CA ASP A 173 21.00 16.23 -19.15
C ASP A 173 19.46 16.31 -19.06
N PRO A 174 18.89 17.24 -18.25
CA PRO A 174 17.45 17.41 -18.09
C PRO A 174 16.73 17.70 -19.42
N HIS A 175 17.37 18.37 -20.38
CA HIS A 175 16.81 18.70 -21.70
C HIS A 175 16.42 17.47 -22.52
N LEU A 176 16.98 16.29 -22.20
CA LEU A 176 16.58 15.03 -22.83
C LEU A 176 15.13 14.65 -22.54
N LEU A 177 14.54 15.20 -21.45
CA LEU A 177 13.15 14.97 -21.03
C LEU A 177 12.20 16.14 -21.35
N ASP A 178 12.64 17.11 -22.15
CA ASP A 178 11.81 18.27 -22.48
C ASP A 178 10.57 17.91 -23.33
N GLY A 179 9.51 18.68 -23.15
CA GLY A 179 8.26 18.56 -23.88
C GLY A 179 7.56 17.20 -23.68
N ASN A 180 7.07 16.60 -24.77
CA ASN A 180 6.34 15.32 -24.73
C ASN A 180 7.24 14.08 -24.54
N ARG A 181 8.57 14.25 -24.50
CA ARG A 181 9.51 13.12 -24.39
C ARG A 181 9.36 12.39 -23.08
N ALA A 182 9.23 13.12 -21.96
CA ALA A 182 9.04 12.52 -20.64
C ALA A 182 7.77 11.65 -20.61
N SER A 183 6.64 12.15 -21.11
CA SER A 183 5.38 11.38 -21.18
C SER A 183 5.50 10.17 -22.10
N THR A 184 6.22 10.28 -23.22
CA THR A 184 6.44 9.14 -24.13
C THR A 184 7.33 8.08 -23.48
N LEU A 185 8.43 8.48 -22.84
CA LEU A 185 9.33 7.56 -22.15
C LEU A 185 8.69 6.94 -20.91
N ALA A 186 7.71 7.63 -20.28
CA ALA A 186 6.98 7.12 -19.13
C ALA A 186 6.22 5.81 -19.41
N TRP A 187 5.89 5.51 -20.69
CA TRP A 187 5.36 4.19 -21.08
C TRP A 187 6.30 3.04 -20.74
N GLY A 188 7.61 3.30 -20.67
CA GLY A 188 8.60 2.29 -20.29
C GLY A 188 8.38 1.74 -18.87
N LEU A 189 7.78 2.51 -17.96
CA LEU A 189 7.54 2.10 -16.58
C LEU A 189 6.49 0.99 -16.50
N PRO A 190 5.21 1.18 -16.95
CA PRO A 190 4.22 0.11 -16.93
C PRO A 190 4.58 -1.06 -17.88
N LEU A 191 5.21 -0.80 -19.01
CA LEU A 191 5.69 -1.87 -19.91
C LEU A 191 6.78 -2.72 -19.25
N GLY A 192 7.67 -2.11 -18.47
CA GLY A 192 8.68 -2.82 -17.69
C GLY A 192 8.07 -3.73 -16.62
N GLU A 193 7.09 -3.23 -15.84
CA GLU A 193 6.35 -4.04 -14.86
C GLU A 193 5.59 -5.20 -15.53
N LEU A 194 4.91 -4.93 -16.66
CA LEU A 194 4.23 -5.96 -17.44
C LEU A 194 5.20 -7.02 -17.96
N ALA A 195 6.36 -6.60 -18.46
CA ALA A 195 7.40 -7.52 -18.92
C ALA A 195 7.89 -8.42 -17.77
N VAL A 196 8.12 -7.86 -16.56
CA VAL A 196 8.46 -8.64 -15.38
C VAL A 196 7.39 -9.68 -15.08
N ALA A 197 6.09 -9.29 -15.07
CA ALA A 197 4.99 -10.23 -14.82
C ALA A 197 4.99 -11.39 -15.82
N LEU A 198 5.10 -11.10 -17.12
CA LEU A 198 5.09 -12.10 -18.19
C LEU A 198 6.33 -13.02 -18.15
N LEU A 199 7.52 -12.45 -17.94
CA LEU A 199 8.77 -13.21 -17.86
C LEU A 199 8.80 -14.14 -16.64
N LEU A 200 8.29 -13.71 -15.49
CA LEU A 200 8.19 -14.53 -14.28
C LEU A 200 7.13 -15.64 -14.40
N ALA A 201 6.05 -15.40 -15.15
CA ALA A 201 4.99 -16.37 -15.37
C ALA A 201 5.48 -17.58 -16.18
N MET A 202 6.29 -17.35 -17.21
CA MET A 202 6.75 -18.41 -18.12
C MET A 202 7.96 -19.17 -17.56
N PRO A 203 7.93 -20.50 -17.47
CA PRO A 203 9.01 -21.30 -16.87
C PRO A 203 10.38 -21.08 -17.52
N TRP A 204 10.43 -20.94 -18.85
CA TRP A 204 11.69 -20.80 -19.61
C TRP A 204 12.34 -19.42 -19.52
N THR A 205 11.56 -18.36 -19.31
CA THR A 205 12.07 -16.99 -19.17
C THR A 205 12.26 -16.56 -17.71
N ARG A 206 11.80 -17.36 -16.77
CA ARG A 206 11.70 -17.02 -15.32
C ARG A 206 13.02 -16.55 -14.71
N ARG A 207 14.16 -17.13 -15.09
CA ARG A 207 15.47 -16.71 -14.59
C ARG A 207 15.83 -15.30 -15.08
N PHE A 208 15.53 -15.01 -16.34
CA PHE A 208 15.68 -13.69 -16.91
C PHE A 208 14.71 -12.69 -16.28
N GLY A 209 13.44 -13.08 -16.10
CA GLY A 209 12.44 -12.30 -15.37
C GLY A 209 12.87 -11.97 -13.94
N LEU A 210 13.51 -12.91 -13.24
CA LEU A 210 14.09 -12.65 -11.91
C LEU A 210 15.17 -11.56 -11.99
N LEU A 211 16.10 -11.65 -12.94
CA LEU A 211 17.13 -10.64 -13.11
C LEU A 211 16.52 -9.26 -13.39
N VAL A 212 15.57 -9.19 -14.34
CA VAL A 212 14.88 -7.93 -14.69
C VAL A 212 14.16 -7.36 -13.49
N SER A 213 13.48 -8.19 -12.67
CA SER A 213 12.80 -7.74 -11.46
C SER A 213 13.77 -7.18 -10.40
N ILE A 214 14.92 -7.81 -10.21
CA ILE A 214 15.97 -7.31 -9.30
C ILE A 214 16.51 -5.97 -9.77
N VAL A 215 16.81 -5.83 -11.05
CA VAL A 215 17.27 -4.58 -11.64
C VAL A 215 16.21 -3.49 -11.49
N MET A 216 14.95 -3.78 -11.79
CA MET A 216 13.85 -2.83 -11.66
C MET A 216 13.70 -2.33 -10.21
N HIS A 217 13.66 -3.22 -9.23
CA HIS A 217 13.58 -2.80 -7.82
C HIS A 217 14.84 -2.11 -7.34
N GLY A 218 16.03 -2.49 -7.85
CA GLY A 218 17.28 -1.80 -7.60
C GLY A 218 17.26 -0.36 -8.12
N LEU A 219 16.75 -0.14 -9.32
CA LEU A 219 16.56 1.21 -9.89
C LEU A 219 15.54 2.01 -9.07
N LEU A 220 14.42 1.38 -8.65
CA LEU A 220 13.45 2.05 -7.79
C LEU A 220 14.05 2.46 -6.43
N LEU A 221 14.92 1.64 -5.83
CA LEU A 221 15.63 2.02 -4.60
C LEU A 221 16.51 3.26 -4.80
N VAL A 222 17.16 3.38 -5.96
CA VAL A 222 18.01 4.52 -6.31
C VAL A 222 17.15 5.76 -6.56
N VAL A 223 16.12 5.65 -7.40
CA VAL A 223 15.24 6.78 -7.79
C VAL A 223 14.42 7.30 -6.61
N LEU A 224 13.84 6.39 -5.81
CA LEU A 224 13.00 6.76 -4.68
C LEU A 224 13.82 7.05 -3.41
N GLY A 225 15.10 6.74 -3.42
CA GLY A 225 16.00 6.94 -2.29
C GLY A 225 16.47 8.40 -2.13
N PRO A 226 17.38 8.64 -1.17
CA PRO A 226 17.85 9.99 -0.83
C PRO A 226 18.65 10.68 -1.94
N TRP A 227 19.10 9.93 -2.94
CA TRP A 227 19.79 10.49 -4.12
C TRP A 227 18.85 10.94 -5.24
N GLY A 228 17.56 10.58 -5.16
CA GLY A 228 16.52 10.92 -6.13
C GLY A 228 15.38 11.68 -5.50
N LEU A 229 14.21 11.05 -5.38
CA LEU A 229 12.98 11.68 -4.93
C LEU A 229 12.79 11.73 -3.41
N ASP A 230 13.73 11.22 -2.63
CA ASP A 230 13.75 11.22 -1.14
C ASP A 230 12.44 10.74 -0.51
N HIS A 231 11.94 9.60 -0.99
CA HIS A 231 10.72 9.00 -0.45
C HIS A 231 10.94 8.39 0.94
N GLN A 232 9.84 8.21 1.65
CA GLN A 232 9.84 7.62 3.00
C GLN A 232 10.48 6.22 3.03
N PRO A 233 11.20 5.86 4.13
CA PRO A 233 11.90 4.57 4.25
C PRO A 233 11.01 3.35 4.02
N GLY A 234 9.72 3.44 4.31
CA GLY A 234 8.77 2.35 4.11
C GLY A 234 8.70 1.87 2.65
N VAL A 235 8.75 2.79 1.69
CA VAL A 235 8.71 2.43 0.27
C VAL A 235 10.02 1.74 -0.17
N LEU A 236 11.15 2.16 0.39
CA LEU A 236 12.46 1.55 0.11
C LEU A 236 12.54 0.14 0.70
N LEU A 237 12.10 -0.04 1.95
CA LEU A 237 12.06 -1.35 2.60
C LEU A 237 11.14 -2.33 1.84
N TRP A 238 10.03 -1.85 1.29
CA TRP A 238 9.13 -2.69 0.50
C TRP A 238 9.73 -3.11 -0.84
N ASN A 239 10.47 -2.22 -1.52
CA ASN A 239 11.25 -2.57 -2.72
C ASN A 239 12.34 -3.60 -2.40
N LEU A 240 13.07 -3.41 -1.29
CA LEU A 240 14.06 -4.38 -0.81
C LEU A 240 13.41 -5.74 -0.49
N TYR A 241 12.20 -5.72 0.09
CA TYR A 241 11.43 -6.94 0.33
C TYR A 241 11.17 -7.71 -0.96
N PHE A 242 10.76 -7.04 -2.04
CA PHE A 242 10.53 -7.68 -3.35
C PHE A 242 11.79 -8.35 -3.90
N ILE A 243 12.95 -7.73 -3.77
CA ILE A 243 14.22 -8.34 -4.21
C ILE A 243 14.43 -9.69 -3.50
N GLY A 244 14.40 -9.69 -2.18
CA GLY A 244 14.59 -10.92 -1.39
C GLY A 244 13.50 -11.96 -1.63
N GLN A 245 12.23 -11.54 -1.67
CA GLN A 245 11.11 -12.41 -1.99
C GLN A 245 11.26 -13.05 -3.38
N ASN A 246 11.62 -12.28 -4.41
CA ASN A 246 11.75 -12.79 -5.77
C ASN A 246 12.89 -13.80 -5.90
N ILE A 247 14.02 -13.56 -5.24
CA ILE A 247 15.12 -14.54 -5.18
C ILE A 247 14.64 -15.85 -4.56
N LEU A 248 13.93 -15.77 -3.43
CA LEU A 248 13.42 -16.96 -2.73
C LEU A 248 12.33 -17.69 -3.54
N LEU A 249 11.48 -16.98 -4.26
CA LEU A 249 10.40 -17.56 -5.03
C LEU A 249 10.85 -18.12 -6.38
N PHE A 250 11.66 -17.38 -7.13
CA PHE A 250 11.95 -17.67 -8.55
C PHE A 250 13.37 -18.17 -8.80
N GLY A 251 14.29 -18.11 -7.83
CA GLY A 251 15.66 -18.54 -7.95
C GLY A 251 15.84 -20.06 -8.12
N ALA A 252 14.87 -20.87 -7.72
CA ALA A 252 14.90 -22.32 -7.88
C ALA A 252 13.59 -22.89 -8.43
N ARG A 253 13.62 -24.08 -9.00
CA ARG A 253 12.41 -24.80 -9.41
C ARG A 253 11.57 -25.17 -8.18
N ILE A 254 10.26 -25.28 -8.36
CA ILE A 254 9.35 -25.93 -7.41
C ILE A 254 9.06 -27.31 -8.01
N GLU A 255 9.21 -28.32 -7.22
CA GLU A 255 8.85 -29.69 -7.59
C GLU A 255 7.33 -29.78 -7.75
N PRO A 256 6.83 -30.48 -8.79
CA PRO A 256 5.39 -30.75 -8.88
C PRO A 256 4.93 -31.49 -7.63
N VAL A 257 3.90 -30.99 -6.96
CA VAL A 257 3.32 -31.69 -5.81
C VAL A 257 2.61 -32.94 -6.33
N ALA A 258 3.26 -34.09 -6.24
CA ALA A 258 2.68 -35.36 -6.63
C ALA A 258 1.51 -35.70 -5.67
N GLY A 259 0.36 -36.12 -6.23
CA GLY A 259 -0.68 -36.83 -5.50
C GLY A 259 -1.60 -35.99 -4.61
N SER A 260 -1.55 -34.64 -4.58
CA SER A 260 -2.54 -33.87 -3.86
C SER A 260 -3.84 -33.78 -4.67
N GLU A 261 -4.89 -34.43 -4.19
CA GLU A 261 -6.24 -34.08 -4.66
C GLU A 261 -6.40 -32.56 -4.66
N ARG A 262 -6.84 -32.01 -5.78
CA ARG A 262 -6.97 -30.56 -6.02
C ARG A 262 -8.17 -30.02 -5.24
N ARG A 263 -8.10 -30.04 -3.91
CA ARG A 263 -9.11 -29.40 -3.07
C ARG A 263 -8.78 -27.92 -2.95
N TRP A 264 -9.76 -27.10 -3.26
CA TRP A 264 -9.70 -25.66 -3.02
C TRP A 264 -9.76 -25.40 -1.52
N GLY A 265 -8.68 -24.84 -0.98
CA GLY A 265 -8.60 -24.44 0.41
C GLY A 265 -8.66 -22.90 0.57
N LEU A 266 -8.56 -22.43 1.80
CA LEU A 266 -8.56 -21.00 2.13
C LEU A 266 -7.43 -20.24 1.40
N ALA A 267 -6.26 -20.84 1.23
CA ALA A 267 -5.14 -20.23 0.52
C ALA A 267 -5.46 -19.97 -0.96
N GLU A 268 -6.00 -20.97 -1.67
CA GLU A 268 -6.37 -20.84 -3.07
C GLU A 268 -7.47 -19.81 -3.27
N MET A 269 -8.50 -19.87 -2.41
CA MET A 269 -9.60 -18.92 -2.45
C MET A 269 -9.11 -17.49 -2.19
N GLY A 270 -8.26 -17.30 -1.19
CA GLY A 270 -7.68 -16.00 -0.87
C GLY A 270 -6.86 -15.43 -2.02
N ILE A 271 -5.96 -16.23 -2.61
CA ILE A 271 -5.15 -15.78 -3.76
C ILE A 271 -6.02 -15.51 -4.99
N SER A 272 -7.06 -16.33 -5.24
CA SER A 272 -8.00 -16.05 -6.32
C SER A 272 -8.72 -14.71 -6.12
N LEU A 273 -9.15 -14.40 -4.90
CA LEU A 273 -9.73 -13.09 -4.58
C LEU A 273 -8.71 -11.96 -4.78
N ALA A 274 -7.48 -12.11 -4.28
CA ALA A 274 -6.42 -11.10 -4.45
C ALA A 274 -6.07 -10.83 -5.92
N LEU A 275 -6.27 -11.81 -6.81
CA LEU A 275 -6.03 -11.70 -8.25
C LEU A 275 -7.24 -11.18 -9.04
N LEU A 276 -8.46 -11.46 -8.60
CA LEU A 276 -9.68 -11.14 -9.36
C LEU A 276 -10.30 -9.82 -8.92
N LEU A 277 -10.30 -9.49 -7.61
CA LEU A 277 -10.92 -8.26 -7.11
C LEU A 277 -10.35 -6.96 -7.71
N PRO A 278 -9.06 -6.87 -8.09
CA PRO A 278 -8.53 -5.69 -8.77
C PRO A 278 -9.26 -5.31 -10.07
N ILE A 279 -9.96 -6.26 -10.72
CA ILE A 279 -10.81 -5.99 -11.91
C ILE A 279 -11.89 -4.95 -11.58
N LEU A 280 -12.34 -4.88 -10.34
CA LEU A 280 -13.40 -3.99 -9.88
C LEU A 280 -12.90 -2.56 -9.59
N GLU A 281 -11.58 -2.36 -9.51
CA GLU A 281 -10.98 -1.06 -9.19
C GLU A 281 -11.33 0.03 -10.21
N PRO A 282 -11.27 -0.17 -11.54
CA PRO A 282 -11.61 0.85 -12.52
C PRO A 282 -13.06 1.35 -12.40
N PHE A 283 -13.95 0.52 -11.86
CA PHE A 283 -15.36 0.85 -11.66
C PHE A 283 -15.63 1.54 -10.29
N GLY A 284 -14.59 1.74 -9.46
CA GLY A 284 -14.72 2.31 -8.12
C GLY A 284 -15.28 1.37 -7.06
N TRP A 285 -15.40 0.08 -7.36
CA TRP A 285 -15.96 -0.94 -6.45
C TRP A 285 -14.89 -1.65 -5.62
N PHE A 286 -13.63 -1.35 -5.87
CA PHE A 286 -12.52 -1.87 -5.11
C PHE A 286 -11.46 -0.80 -4.86
N ASP A 287 -10.78 -0.89 -3.75
CA ASP A 287 -9.84 0.11 -3.31
C ASP A 287 -8.55 0.08 -4.12
N HIS A 288 -7.96 1.25 -4.30
CA HIS A 288 -6.82 1.50 -5.16
C HIS A 288 -5.58 0.70 -4.75
N TRP A 289 -5.19 0.74 -3.46
CA TRP A 289 -4.02 0.00 -2.99
C TRP A 289 -4.23 -1.52 -2.93
N PRO A 290 -5.36 -2.05 -2.45
CA PRO A 290 -5.66 -3.48 -2.59
C PRO A 290 -5.72 -3.98 -4.03
N ALA A 291 -6.01 -3.09 -4.99
CA ALA A 291 -5.92 -3.40 -6.42
C ALA A 291 -4.49 -3.29 -6.98
N TRP A 292 -3.49 -3.10 -6.14
CA TRP A 292 -2.08 -2.94 -6.52
C TRP A 292 -1.78 -1.69 -7.36
N ALA A 293 -2.71 -0.73 -7.40
CA ALA A 293 -2.58 0.51 -8.14
C ALA A 293 -1.68 1.52 -7.40
N VAL A 294 -0.43 1.13 -7.15
CA VAL A 294 0.57 1.94 -6.45
C VAL A 294 1.23 2.89 -7.45
N TYR A 295 1.37 4.16 -7.07
CA TYR A 295 1.81 5.23 -7.97
C TYR A 295 0.91 5.51 -9.18
N ALA A 296 -0.31 4.97 -9.21
CA ALA A 296 -1.30 5.29 -10.24
C ALA A 296 -2.17 6.46 -9.76
N PRO A 297 -2.17 7.61 -10.45
CA PRO A 297 -2.84 8.84 -9.97
C PRO A 297 -4.32 8.91 -10.34
N GLY A 298 -4.89 7.88 -10.98
CA GLY A 298 -6.25 7.85 -11.50
C GLY A 298 -7.37 7.86 -10.44
N ALA A 299 -7.08 7.61 -9.16
CA ALA A 299 -8.07 7.58 -8.08
C ALA A 299 -8.82 8.90 -7.90
N GLU A 300 -9.99 8.86 -7.25
CA GLU A 300 -10.74 10.03 -6.82
C GLU A 300 -9.85 10.96 -5.96
N ARG A 301 -9.89 12.26 -6.23
CA ARG A 301 -9.15 13.27 -5.47
C ARG A 301 -10.10 14.05 -4.59
N VAL A 302 -9.74 14.22 -3.32
CA VAL A 302 -10.49 15.03 -2.37
C VAL A 302 -9.53 16.04 -1.74
N THR A 303 -9.87 17.32 -1.88
CA THR A 303 -9.06 18.43 -1.44
C THR A 303 -9.87 19.33 -0.51
N LEU A 304 -9.38 19.57 0.71
CA LEU A 304 -9.95 20.53 1.63
C LEU A 304 -9.29 21.88 1.41
N LEU A 305 -10.13 22.90 1.18
CA LEU A 305 -9.74 24.30 1.08
C LEU A 305 -10.29 25.05 2.30
N LEU A 306 -9.49 25.92 2.87
CA LEU A 306 -9.90 26.86 3.91
C LEU A 306 -9.73 28.28 3.39
N ASP A 307 -10.68 29.17 3.67
CA ASP A 307 -10.49 30.58 3.45
C ASP A 307 -9.43 31.17 4.40
N ALA A 308 -9.07 32.43 4.24
CA ALA A 308 -8.03 33.05 5.03
C ALA A 308 -8.36 33.04 6.54
N ALA A 309 -9.61 33.34 6.91
CA ALA A 309 -10.04 33.40 8.31
C ALA A 309 -10.03 32.03 8.99
N ALA A 310 -10.49 30.97 8.27
CA ALA A 310 -10.43 29.61 8.78
C ALA A 310 -8.98 29.10 8.86
N ALA A 311 -8.13 29.43 7.89
CA ALA A 311 -6.72 29.07 7.90
C ALA A 311 -5.94 29.64 9.07
N GLU A 312 -6.23 30.94 9.47
CA GLU A 312 -5.62 31.58 10.64
C GLU A 312 -6.04 30.94 11.97
N ARG A 313 -7.23 30.35 12.05
CA ARG A 313 -7.72 29.65 13.25
C ARG A 313 -7.06 28.29 13.49
N LEU A 314 -6.35 27.72 12.51
CA LEU A 314 -5.61 26.50 12.72
C LEU A 314 -4.42 26.72 13.66
N PRO A 315 -4.10 25.73 14.53
CA PRO A 315 -2.90 25.80 15.35
C PRO A 315 -1.64 25.79 14.45
N GLU A 316 -0.54 26.33 14.95
CA GLU A 316 0.73 26.47 14.23
C GLU A 316 1.20 25.12 13.62
N SER A 317 1.00 24.04 14.36
CA SER A 317 1.33 22.66 13.87
C SER A 317 0.56 22.29 12.60
N MET A 318 -0.68 22.75 12.43
CA MET A 318 -1.50 22.52 11.24
C MET A 318 -1.25 23.54 10.14
N GLN A 319 -0.92 24.80 10.50
CA GLN A 319 -0.57 25.83 9.53
C GLN A 319 0.65 25.44 8.69
N ALA A 320 1.60 24.68 9.27
CA ALA A 320 2.74 24.12 8.55
C ALA A 320 2.36 23.16 7.41
N HIS A 321 1.09 22.71 7.36
CA HIS A 321 0.55 21.84 6.32
C HIS A 321 -0.39 22.56 5.35
N LEU A 322 -0.45 23.89 5.40
CA LEU A 322 -1.17 24.68 4.42
C LEU A 322 -0.32 24.93 3.18
N GLY A 323 -0.90 24.73 2.01
CA GLY A 323 -0.31 25.11 0.73
C GLY A 323 -0.24 26.64 0.60
N SER A 324 0.47 27.13 -0.42
CA SER A 324 0.47 28.53 -0.78
C SER A 324 -0.94 29.04 -1.10
N PRO A 325 -1.25 30.33 -0.86
CA PRO A 325 -2.53 30.90 -1.28
C PRO A 325 -2.75 30.73 -2.78
N GLN A 326 -3.85 30.08 -3.15
CA GLN A 326 -4.11 29.74 -4.57
C GLN A 326 -5.23 30.58 -5.19
N TRP A 327 -5.97 31.34 -4.36
CA TRP A 327 -7.17 32.08 -4.77
C TRP A 327 -7.03 33.55 -4.42
N ARG A 328 -7.75 34.41 -5.16
CA ARG A 328 -7.73 35.86 -4.91
C ARG A 328 -8.19 36.28 -3.50
N ASP A 329 -8.98 35.40 -2.85
CA ASP A 329 -9.50 35.55 -1.49
C ASP A 329 -8.58 34.96 -0.41
N GLY A 330 -7.36 34.55 -0.77
CA GLY A 330 -6.39 34.01 0.18
C GLY A 330 -6.66 32.56 0.61
N GLY A 331 -7.57 31.84 -0.04
CA GLY A 331 -7.89 30.45 0.28
C GLY A 331 -6.68 29.52 0.12
N ARG A 332 -6.50 28.60 1.07
CA ARG A 332 -5.35 27.70 1.17
C ARG A 332 -5.78 26.25 1.18
N VAL A 333 -5.02 25.40 0.48
CA VAL A 333 -5.21 23.94 0.48
C VAL A 333 -4.64 23.35 1.75
N VAL A 334 -5.40 22.48 2.43
CA VAL A 334 -4.88 21.66 3.51
C VAL A 334 -4.19 20.43 2.89
N ARG A 335 -2.88 20.36 3.01
CA ARG A 335 -2.03 19.28 2.48
C ARG A 335 -2.07 18.07 3.41
N THR A 336 -3.20 17.38 3.41
CA THR A 336 -3.42 16.17 4.23
C THR A 336 -2.44 15.06 3.90
N ASP A 337 -1.90 15.03 2.68
CA ASP A 337 -0.83 14.14 2.22
C ASP A 337 0.49 14.41 2.97
N LEU A 338 0.92 15.66 3.05
CA LEU A 338 2.12 16.06 3.81
C LEU A 338 1.93 15.89 5.32
N TRP A 339 0.71 16.15 5.81
CA TRP A 339 0.39 15.93 7.22
C TRP A 339 0.52 14.46 7.60
N SER A 340 -0.04 13.53 6.80
CA SER A 340 0.13 12.09 6.99
C SER A 340 1.60 11.68 7.02
N LEU A 341 2.40 12.14 6.04
CA LEU A 341 3.82 11.83 5.97
C LEU A 341 4.60 12.31 7.19
N ARG A 342 4.32 13.51 7.70
CA ARG A 342 5.02 14.05 8.89
C ARG A 342 4.54 13.42 10.19
N ALA A 343 3.22 13.27 10.35
CA ALA A 343 2.64 12.75 11.59
C ALA A 343 2.84 11.25 11.75
N LEU A 344 2.75 10.47 10.66
CA LEU A 344 2.69 9.00 10.69
C LEU A 344 3.84 8.32 9.94
N SER A 345 4.70 9.07 9.24
CA SER A 345 5.74 8.54 8.34
C SER A 345 5.19 7.59 7.27
N ALA A 346 3.93 7.77 6.88
CA ALA A 346 3.21 6.95 5.93
C ALA A 346 2.44 7.82 4.93
N PRO A 347 2.37 7.42 3.65
CA PRO A 347 1.53 8.11 2.69
C PRO A 347 0.05 7.94 3.04
N ILE A 348 -0.74 8.98 2.80
CA ILE A 348 -2.19 8.96 3.09
C ILE A 348 -2.89 7.90 2.23
N TYR A 349 -3.88 7.21 2.82
CA TYR A 349 -4.70 6.24 2.09
C TYR A 349 -5.43 6.92 0.92
N PRO A 350 -5.31 6.42 -0.33
CA PRO A 350 -5.68 7.18 -1.53
C PRO A 350 -7.18 7.25 -1.81
N GLN A 351 -8.02 6.59 -1.01
CA GLN A 351 -9.46 6.57 -1.25
C GLN A 351 -10.14 7.91 -0.92
N GLY A 352 -11.05 8.35 -1.81
CA GLY A 352 -11.80 9.58 -1.64
C GLY A 352 -12.58 9.61 -0.32
N ARG A 353 -13.26 8.51 0.06
CA ARG A 353 -13.95 8.39 1.35
C ARG A 353 -13.03 8.66 2.56
N PHE A 354 -11.81 8.10 2.55
CA PHE A 354 -10.85 8.30 3.64
C PHE A 354 -10.41 9.76 3.73
N ARG A 355 -10.12 10.39 2.58
CA ARG A 355 -9.74 11.80 2.52
C ARG A 355 -10.90 12.72 2.92
N ALA A 356 -12.14 12.39 2.55
CA ALA A 356 -13.34 13.09 2.99
C ALA A 356 -13.55 12.94 4.50
N ALA A 357 -13.29 11.77 5.06
CA ALA A 357 -13.32 11.53 6.50
C ALA A 357 -12.28 12.36 7.25
N VAL A 358 -11.04 12.42 6.75
CA VAL A 358 -9.98 13.27 7.32
C VAL A 358 -10.38 14.76 7.25
N ALA A 359 -10.97 15.21 6.14
CA ALA A 359 -11.47 16.58 6.01
C ALA A 359 -12.59 16.88 7.03
N SER A 360 -13.55 15.97 7.20
CA SER A 360 -14.61 16.09 8.21
C SER A 360 -14.05 16.15 9.63
N ALA A 361 -13.06 15.31 9.93
CA ALA A 361 -12.40 15.31 11.24
C ALA A 361 -11.67 16.64 11.54
N ILE A 362 -11.05 17.26 10.53
CA ILE A 362 -10.45 18.61 10.67
C ILE A 362 -11.54 19.64 10.97
N ILE A 363 -12.63 19.63 10.22
CA ILE A 363 -13.75 20.57 10.39
C ILE A 363 -14.35 20.43 11.79
N GLU A 364 -14.57 19.23 12.27
CA GLU A 364 -15.10 18.96 13.61
C GLU A 364 -14.13 19.38 14.71
N ARG A 365 -12.87 19.03 14.58
CA ARG A 365 -11.83 19.33 15.59
C ARG A 365 -11.63 20.82 15.79
N TYR A 366 -11.67 21.60 14.71
CA TYR A 366 -11.41 23.04 14.74
C TYR A 366 -12.68 23.88 14.60
N GLN A 367 -13.86 23.24 14.60
CA GLN A 367 -15.19 23.87 14.60
C GLN A 367 -15.35 24.88 13.45
N PHE A 368 -15.05 24.46 12.24
CA PHE A 368 -15.27 25.24 11.03
C PHE A 368 -16.69 25.06 10.52
N ASP A 369 -17.62 25.96 10.89
CA ASP A 369 -18.99 25.94 10.37
C ASP A 369 -19.03 26.51 8.94
N GLU A 370 -18.30 27.60 8.72
CA GLU A 370 -18.10 28.27 7.43
C GLU A 370 -16.61 28.40 7.11
N GLY A 371 -16.27 28.83 5.90
CA GLY A 371 -14.89 29.02 5.45
C GLY A 371 -14.20 27.74 4.97
N ALA A 372 -14.84 26.56 5.10
CA ALA A 372 -14.33 25.31 4.57
C ALA A 372 -15.02 24.92 3.27
N THR A 373 -14.24 24.47 2.29
CA THR A 373 -14.73 23.98 0.99
C THR A 373 -14.05 22.69 0.66
N LEU A 374 -14.83 21.64 0.37
CA LEU A 374 -14.33 20.35 -0.13
C LEU A 374 -14.49 20.29 -1.64
N VAL A 375 -13.40 20.10 -2.33
CA VAL A 375 -13.37 19.83 -3.77
C VAL A 375 -13.16 18.34 -3.99
N VAL A 376 -14.10 17.71 -4.67
CA VAL A 376 -14.05 16.30 -5.04
C VAL A 376 -13.94 16.21 -6.54
N GLU A 377 -12.87 15.62 -7.02
CA GLU A 377 -12.66 15.30 -8.43
C GLU A 377 -12.84 13.80 -8.61
N SER A 378 -13.71 13.41 -9.54
CA SER A 378 -13.97 11.99 -9.85
C SER A 378 -12.68 11.24 -10.19
N ARG A 379 -12.77 9.94 -10.27
CA ARG A 379 -11.72 9.13 -10.92
C ARG A 379 -11.44 9.70 -12.30
N ALA A 380 -10.18 9.71 -12.69
CA ALA A 380 -9.79 10.14 -14.02
C ALA A 380 -10.30 9.15 -15.08
N ASP A 381 -10.78 9.66 -16.19
CA ASP A 381 -10.90 8.84 -17.38
C ASP A 381 -9.51 8.34 -17.80
N ARG A 382 -9.39 7.05 -18.07
CA ARG A 382 -8.08 6.42 -18.36
C ARG A 382 -7.44 6.89 -19.65
N LEU A 383 -8.25 7.28 -20.64
CA LEU A 383 -7.77 7.66 -21.96
C LEU A 383 -7.50 9.16 -22.07
N THR A 384 -8.37 9.98 -21.48
CA THR A 384 -8.29 11.45 -21.57
C THR A 384 -7.65 12.11 -20.35
N GLY A 385 -7.74 11.47 -19.18
CA GLY A 385 -7.36 12.06 -17.91
C GLY A 385 -8.39 13.01 -17.31
N ASP A 386 -9.55 13.18 -17.97
CA ASP A 386 -10.60 14.10 -17.55
C ASP A 386 -11.23 13.68 -16.22
N ARG A 387 -11.69 14.67 -15.45
CA ARG A 387 -12.33 14.49 -14.16
C ARG A 387 -13.55 15.41 -14.04
N GLU A 388 -14.63 14.86 -13.51
CA GLU A 388 -15.75 15.68 -13.05
C GLU A 388 -15.40 16.30 -11.70
N ARG A 389 -15.72 17.58 -11.54
CA ARG A 389 -15.45 18.34 -10.31
C ARG A 389 -16.76 18.68 -9.60
N ARG A 390 -16.85 18.33 -8.31
CA ARG A 390 -17.94 18.70 -7.42
C ARG A 390 -17.38 19.49 -6.24
N VAL A 391 -18.14 20.50 -5.78
CA VAL A 391 -17.72 21.42 -4.73
C VAL A 391 -18.78 21.45 -3.63
N PHE A 392 -18.36 21.20 -2.41
CA PHE A 392 -19.19 21.20 -1.20
C PHE A 392 -18.70 22.30 -0.28
N ARG A 393 -19.58 23.28 0.07
CA ARG A 393 -19.23 24.44 0.89
C ARG A 393 -19.89 24.36 2.25
N GLY A 394 -19.12 24.67 3.32
CA GLY A 394 -19.54 24.64 4.71
C GLY A 394 -19.60 23.24 5.32
N ALA A 395 -19.56 23.17 6.64
CA ALA A 395 -19.47 21.94 7.40
C ALA A 395 -20.56 20.92 7.08
N ASP A 396 -21.81 21.38 7.00
CA ASP A 396 -22.96 20.49 6.77
C ASP A 396 -22.93 19.82 5.41
N ALA A 397 -22.55 20.55 4.35
CA ALA A 397 -22.46 19.98 3.01
C ALA A 397 -21.31 18.95 2.93
N ILE A 398 -20.20 19.24 3.58
CA ILE A 398 -19.02 18.35 3.63
C ILE A 398 -19.35 17.09 4.44
N LYS A 399 -19.98 17.20 5.59
CA LYS A 399 -20.41 16.07 6.42
C LYS A 399 -21.43 15.19 5.68
N ARG A 400 -22.45 15.80 5.04
CA ARG A 400 -23.40 15.05 4.22
C ARG A 400 -22.72 14.27 3.09
N HIS A 401 -21.76 14.89 2.41
CA HIS A 401 -20.98 14.19 1.38
C HIS A 401 -20.17 13.04 1.99
N ALA A 402 -19.43 13.27 3.07
CA ALA A 402 -18.67 12.22 3.74
C ALA A 402 -19.55 11.04 4.17
N THR A 403 -20.75 11.29 4.71
CA THR A 403 -21.68 10.22 5.10
C THR A 403 -22.40 9.55 3.92
N SER A 404 -22.25 10.04 2.69
CA SER A 404 -22.82 9.37 1.50
C SER A 404 -22.03 8.13 1.07
N TYR A 405 -20.82 7.95 1.57
CA TYR A 405 -20.06 6.71 1.34
C TYR A 405 -20.62 5.56 2.20
N TRP A 406 -20.67 4.37 1.61
CA TRP A 406 -21.18 3.18 2.29
C TRP A 406 -20.25 2.59 3.37
N VAL A 407 -18.96 2.94 3.32
CA VAL A 407 -17.97 2.60 4.35
C VAL A 407 -17.84 3.76 5.33
N ASN A 408 -17.53 3.46 6.59
CA ASN A 408 -17.41 4.46 7.64
C ASN A 408 -16.43 5.60 7.29
N THR A 409 -16.87 6.82 7.57
CA THR A 409 -16.11 8.06 7.40
C THR A 409 -16.04 8.89 8.70
N ARG A 410 -16.37 8.29 9.85
CA ARG A 410 -16.27 8.90 11.17
C ARG A 410 -14.99 8.45 11.86
N GLN A 411 -14.42 9.31 12.71
CA GLN A 411 -13.25 9.00 13.56
C GLN A 411 -13.67 8.46 14.92
#